data_d35176b52d2ac1e563711392784e7398
#
_entry.id   d35176b52d2ac1e563711392784e7398
#
_cell.length_a   1.000
_cell.length_b   1.000
_cell.length_c   1.000
_cell.angle_alpha   90.00
_cell.angle_beta   90.00
_cell.angle_gamma   90.00
#
_symmetry.space_group_name_H-M   'P 1'
#
loop_
_entity.id
_entity.type
_entity.pdbx_description
1 polymer ?
#
loop_
_entity_poly.entity_id
_entity_poly.type
_entity_poly.pdbx_seq_one_letter_code
_entity_poly.pdbx_strand_id
1 'polypeptide(L)'
;MHKLIRRGATVGGLVLVFAASTTWAQETVRVRGTIEQVEGQTLMVKSRDGARLKVVLADNALIVGIVKASLSDIKPGSFVGVTGMPQADGSQKAVEVHIFPEAMRGTGEGHRPWDLRPQSTMTNANVVNVEQTVTAVEGRTLTMKYKDGEKKIIVPPDVPIVTYVMGDKSELKPGAKIFIAAAKKLPDGTLQAPRVNFGKDGLTPPM
;
A
#
# COMPACT_ATOMS: atom_id res chain seq x y z
N MET A 1 -76.96 38.43 20.78
CA MET A 1 -76.41 38.08 19.43
C MET A 1 -74.90 38.29 19.44
N HIS A 2 -74.12 37.24 19.71
CA HIS A 2 -72.65 37.32 19.75
C HIS A 2 -72.10 36.37 18.69
N LYS A 3 -71.43 36.93 17.65
CA LYS A 3 -70.76 36.17 16.60
C LYS A 3 -69.37 35.75 17.10
N LEU A 4 -69.12 34.46 17.19
CA LEU A 4 -67.79 33.90 17.37
C LEU A 4 -67.06 33.86 16.04
N ILE A 5 -65.90 34.52 15.95
CA ILE A 5 -64.95 34.44 14.83
C ILE A 5 -63.95 33.35 15.17
N ARG A 6 -63.94 32.23 14.42
CA ARG A 6 -62.90 31.19 14.45
C ARG A 6 -61.72 31.64 13.61
N ARG A 7 -60.57 31.84 14.27
CA ARG A 7 -59.29 32.02 13.58
C ARG A 7 -58.68 30.64 13.30
N GLY A 8 -58.58 30.26 12.02
CA GLY A 8 -57.81 29.09 11.59
C GLY A 8 -56.32 29.41 11.55
N ALA A 9 -55.54 28.66 12.31
CA ALA A 9 -54.06 28.70 12.24
C ALA A 9 -53.60 27.64 11.24
N THR A 10 -53.07 28.09 10.10
CA THR A 10 -52.39 27.24 9.12
C THR A 10 -50.94 27.02 9.57
N VAL A 11 -50.61 25.82 10.02
CA VAL A 11 -49.22 25.39 10.29
C VAL A 11 -48.61 24.93 8.99
N GLY A 12 -47.76 25.78 8.40
CA GLY A 12 -46.94 25.42 7.24
C GLY A 12 -45.74 24.55 7.68
N GLY A 13 -45.78 23.26 7.40
CA GLY A 13 -44.67 22.35 7.66
C GLY A 13 -43.57 22.56 6.62
N LEU A 14 -42.41 23.04 7.08
CA LEU A 14 -41.18 23.14 6.28
C LEU A 14 -40.53 21.75 6.18
N VAL A 15 -40.68 21.09 5.04
CA VAL A 15 -40.00 19.83 4.77
C VAL A 15 -38.54 20.13 4.33
N LEU A 16 -37.60 19.93 5.26
CA LEU A 16 -36.17 19.95 4.98
C LEU A 16 -35.77 18.65 4.27
N VAL A 17 -35.59 18.71 2.96
CA VAL A 17 -35.03 17.61 2.18
C VAL A 17 -33.49 17.61 2.41
N PHE A 18 -33.00 16.69 3.22
CA PHE A 18 -31.57 16.39 3.33
C PHE A 18 -31.12 15.63 2.07
N ALA A 19 -30.46 16.33 1.17
CA ALA A 19 -29.73 15.69 0.07
C ALA A 19 -28.50 14.98 0.67
N ALA A 20 -28.59 13.67 0.86
CA ALA A 20 -27.44 12.84 1.22
C ALA A 20 -26.48 12.80 0.03
N SER A 21 -25.40 13.56 0.11
CA SER A 21 -24.28 13.48 -0.85
C SER A 21 -23.58 12.14 -0.64
N THR A 22 -23.86 11.15 -1.50
CA THR A 22 -23.09 9.90 -1.55
C THR A 22 -21.69 10.22 -2.09
N THR A 23 -20.74 10.40 -1.19
CA THR A 23 -19.32 10.42 -1.55
C THR A 23 -18.93 9.02 -2.04
N TRP A 24 -18.82 8.85 -3.34
CA TRP A 24 -18.28 7.64 -3.94
C TRP A 24 -16.81 7.56 -3.56
N ALA A 25 -16.44 6.64 -2.69
CA ALA A 25 -15.05 6.34 -2.43
C ALA A 25 -14.42 5.87 -3.75
N GLN A 26 -13.44 6.62 -4.26
CA GLN A 26 -12.79 6.30 -5.52
C GLN A 26 -12.07 4.95 -5.41
N GLU A 27 -12.46 3.99 -6.24
CA GLU A 27 -11.89 2.65 -6.25
C GLU A 27 -10.38 2.73 -6.56
N THR A 28 -9.57 2.14 -5.70
CA THR A 28 -8.13 2.01 -5.91
C THR A 28 -7.75 0.55 -6.10
N VAL A 29 -6.83 0.30 -7.03
CA VAL A 29 -6.33 -1.04 -7.33
C VAL A 29 -4.81 -1.09 -7.19
N ARG A 30 -4.27 -2.26 -6.82
CA ARG A 30 -2.84 -2.51 -6.85
C ARG A 30 -2.43 -3.02 -8.23
N VAL A 31 -1.30 -2.53 -8.71
CA VAL A 31 -0.73 -2.98 -9.97
C VAL A 31 0.65 -3.56 -9.73
N ARG A 32 0.85 -4.79 -10.16
CA ARG A 32 2.16 -5.45 -10.21
C ARG A 32 2.37 -5.92 -11.64
N GLY A 33 3.43 -5.45 -12.29
CA GLY A 33 3.61 -5.80 -13.69
C GLY A 33 4.94 -5.31 -14.28
N THR A 34 5.03 -5.44 -15.58
CA THR A 34 6.17 -4.97 -16.37
C THR A 34 5.68 -3.92 -17.36
N ILE A 35 6.41 -2.83 -17.48
CA ILE A 35 6.15 -1.80 -18.50
C ILE A 35 6.46 -2.40 -19.86
N GLU A 36 5.49 -2.43 -20.78
CA GLU A 36 5.68 -2.83 -22.17
C GLU A 36 6.00 -1.62 -23.06
N GLN A 37 5.37 -0.46 -22.77
CA GLN A 37 5.52 0.76 -23.57
C GLN A 37 5.33 2.00 -22.72
N VAL A 38 5.97 3.10 -23.11
CA VAL A 38 5.86 4.42 -22.45
C VAL A 38 5.55 5.47 -23.51
N GLU A 39 4.47 6.21 -23.33
CA GLU A 39 4.05 7.31 -24.20
C GLU A 39 3.76 8.56 -23.34
N GLY A 40 4.71 9.46 -23.26
CA GLY A 40 4.62 10.64 -22.41
C GLY A 40 4.41 10.29 -20.93
N GLN A 41 3.20 10.52 -20.41
CA GLN A 41 2.81 10.17 -19.04
C GLN A 41 2.07 8.82 -18.96
N THR A 42 1.87 8.14 -20.07
CA THR A 42 1.13 6.86 -20.13
C THR A 42 2.08 5.69 -20.16
N LEU A 43 1.86 4.73 -19.29
CA LEU A 43 2.53 3.44 -19.24
C LEU A 43 1.56 2.35 -19.69
N MET A 44 1.94 1.54 -20.68
CA MET A 44 1.27 0.28 -20.96
C MET A 44 1.96 -0.81 -20.13
N VAL A 45 1.20 -1.42 -19.25
CA VAL A 45 1.73 -2.35 -18.25
C VAL A 45 1.08 -3.72 -18.45
N LYS A 46 1.91 -4.74 -18.60
CA LYS A 46 1.48 -6.14 -18.51
C LYS A 46 1.51 -6.56 -17.05
N SER A 47 0.35 -6.79 -16.48
CA SER A 47 0.20 -7.25 -15.09
C SER A 47 0.65 -8.71 -14.91
N ARG A 48 0.82 -9.16 -13.68
CA ARG A 48 1.23 -10.54 -13.35
C ARG A 48 0.27 -11.60 -13.88
N ASP A 49 -1.02 -11.31 -13.89
CA ASP A 49 -2.09 -12.17 -14.41
C ASP A 49 -2.25 -12.11 -15.93
N GLY A 50 -1.38 -11.33 -16.62
CA GLY A 50 -1.32 -11.21 -18.06
C GLY A 50 -2.19 -10.13 -18.68
N ALA A 51 -3.00 -9.42 -17.89
CA ALA A 51 -3.82 -8.32 -18.39
C ALA A 51 -2.96 -7.13 -18.85
N ARG A 52 -3.40 -6.43 -19.89
CA ARG A 52 -2.79 -5.16 -20.32
C ARG A 52 -3.54 -4.00 -19.68
N LEU A 53 -2.81 -3.20 -18.93
CA LEU A 53 -3.33 -2.06 -18.19
C LEU A 53 -2.76 -0.77 -18.76
N LYS A 54 -3.64 0.22 -18.96
CA LYS A 54 -3.25 1.58 -19.27
C LYS A 54 -3.14 2.35 -17.95
N VAL A 55 -1.94 2.83 -17.63
CA VAL A 55 -1.64 3.58 -16.41
C VAL A 55 -1.14 4.95 -16.77
N VAL A 56 -1.81 5.99 -16.33
CA VAL A 56 -1.39 7.39 -16.50
C VAL A 56 -0.76 7.89 -15.20
N LEU A 57 0.41 8.46 -15.29
CA LEU A 57 1.05 9.12 -14.15
C LEU A 57 0.28 10.40 -13.80
N ALA A 58 0.02 10.63 -12.52
CA ALA A 58 -0.44 11.95 -12.06
C ALA A 58 0.65 13.01 -12.32
N ASP A 59 0.27 14.28 -12.44
CA ASP A 59 1.22 15.36 -12.76
C ASP A 59 2.38 15.45 -11.76
N ASN A 60 2.11 15.17 -10.50
CA ASN A 60 3.07 15.14 -9.39
C ASN A 60 3.39 13.71 -8.93
N ALA A 61 3.31 12.73 -9.81
CA ALA A 61 3.56 11.34 -9.45
C ALA A 61 4.97 11.15 -8.89
N LEU A 62 5.05 10.51 -7.74
CA LEU A 62 6.32 10.11 -7.12
C LEU A 62 6.86 8.86 -7.83
N ILE A 63 8.10 8.95 -8.30
CA ILE A 63 8.82 7.82 -8.85
C ILE A 63 9.86 7.36 -7.83
N VAL A 64 9.79 6.09 -7.44
CA VAL A 64 10.59 5.56 -6.34
C VAL A 64 11.26 4.27 -6.81
N GLY A 65 12.58 4.24 -6.72
CA GLY A 65 13.37 3.05 -6.98
C GLY A 65 13.34 2.10 -5.79
N ILE A 66 13.31 0.81 -6.07
CA ILE A 66 13.45 -0.25 -5.08
C ILE A 66 14.79 -0.93 -5.32
N VAL A 67 15.62 -0.98 -4.29
CA VAL A 67 16.93 -1.61 -4.29
C VAL A 67 17.04 -2.70 -3.23
N LYS A 68 17.96 -3.64 -3.40
CA LYS A 68 18.25 -4.66 -2.39
C LYS A 68 18.77 -4.02 -1.11
N ALA A 69 18.36 -4.55 0.01
CA ALA A 69 18.87 -4.29 1.33
C ALA A 69 19.17 -5.61 2.05
N SER A 70 19.71 -5.54 3.24
CA SER A 70 20.07 -6.71 4.02
C SER A 70 19.38 -6.75 5.39
N LEU A 71 19.33 -7.94 5.97
CA LEU A 71 18.77 -8.12 7.32
C LEU A 71 19.56 -7.33 8.38
N SER A 72 20.86 -7.06 8.16
CA SER A 72 21.70 -6.25 9.05
C SER A 72 21.32 -4.76 9.05
N ASP A 73 20.59 -4.29 8.03
CA ASP A 73 20.13 -2.90 7.95
C ASP A 73 18.92 -2.65 8.86
N ILE A 74 18.25 -3.74 9.30
CA ILE A 74 17.10 -3.66 10.21
C ILE A 74 17.62 -3.59 11.66
N LYS A 75 17.33 -2.49 12.34
CA LYS A 75 17.74 -2.21 13.73
C LYS A 75 16.54 -1.79 14.56
N PRO A 76 16.61 -1.87 15.89
CA PRO A 76 15.66 -1.17 16.74
C PRO A 76 15.54 0.30 16.33
N GLY A 77 14.32 0.80 16.21
CA GLY A 77 14.00 2.12 15.68
C GLY A 77 13.76 2.17 14.15
N SER A 78 14.12 1.15 13.37
CA SER A 78 13.77 1.11 11.95
C SER A 78 12.24 1.08 11.78
N PHE A 79 11.72 1.78 10.77
CA PHE A 79 10.34 1.62 10.32
C PHE A 79 10.34 0.69 9.11
N VAL A 80 9.68 -0.46 9.22
CA VAL A 80 9.69 -1.49 8.19
C VAL A 80 8.28 -1.95 7.84
N GLY A 81 8.11 -2.41 6.61
CA GLY A 81 6.92 -3.13 6.18
C GLY A 81 7.27 -4.59 5.93
N VAL A 82 6.39 -5.47 6.32
CA VAL A 82 6.56 -6.91 6.13
C VAL A 82 5.29 -7.52 5.56
N THR A 83 5.42 -8.17 4.41
CA THR A 83 4.40 -9.13 4.00
C THR A 83 4.68 -10.44 4.71
N GLY A 84 3.73 -10.89 5.53
CA GLY A 84 3.87 -12.08 6.35
C GLY A 84 2.74 -13.09 6.16
N MET A 85 3.05 -14.36 6.46
CA MET A 85 2.08 -15.44 6.56
C MET A 85 1.79 -15.72 8.04
N PRO A 86 0.52 -15.67 8.48
CA PRO A 86 0.15 -15.99 9.85
C PRO A 86 0.63 -17.37 10.27
N GLN A 87 1.13 -17.50 11.50
CA GLN A 87 1.52 -18.74 12.13
C GLN A 87 0.54 -19.12 13.25
N ALA A 88 0.52 -20.38 13.66
CA ALA A 88 -0.40 -20.90 14.68
C ALA A 88 -0.20 -20.24 16.07
N ASP A 89 1.01 -19.74 16.36
CA ASP A 89 1.35 -19.04 17.60
C ASP A 89 1.04 -17.54 17.57
N GLY A 90 0.39 -17.06 16.49
CA GLY A 90 0.06 -15.64 16.28
C GLY A 90 1.21 -14.78 15.72
N SER A 91 2.40 -15.35 15.56
CA SER A 91 3.50 -14.68 14.85
C SER A 91 3.24 -14.62 13.33
N GLN A 92 4.10 -13.92 12.59
CA GLN A 92 4.07 -13.85 11.14
C GLN A 92 5.40 -14.38 10.59
N LYS A 93 5.38 -15.25 9.60
CA LYS A 93 6.59 -15.63 8.85
C LYS A 93 6.71 -14.70 7.64
N ALA A 94 7.79 -13.93 7.57
CA ALA A 94 8.02 -12.98 6.49
C ALA A 94 8.12 -13.68 5.13
N VAL A 95 7.53 -13.06 4.12
CA VAL A 95 7.62 -13.40 2.69
C VAL A 95 8.49 -12.38 1.98
N GLU A 96 8.46 -11.14 2.43
CA GLU A 96 9.32 -10.03 2.03
C GLU A 96 9.41 -9.00 3.15
N VAL A 97 10.47 -8.18 3.13
CA VAL A 97 10.64 -7.05 4.04
C VAL A 97 11.07 -5.84 3.24
N HIS A 98 10.46 -4.69 3.52
CA HIS A 98 10.92 -3.43 2.96
C HIS A 98 11.19 -2.41 4.07
N ILE A 99 12.38 -1.82 4.03
CA ILE A 99 12.84 -0.82 5.00
C ILE A 99 12.46 0.55 4.46
N PHE A 100 11.71 1.31 5.23
CA PHE A 100 11.36 2.67 4.84
C PHE A 100 12.49 3.64 5.23
N PRO A 101 12.93 4.53 4.32
CA PRO A 101 13.73 5.69 4.70
C PRO A 101 12.98 6.57 5.70
N GLU A 102 13.71 7.33 6.50
CA GLU A 102 13.11 8.18 7.55
C GLU A 102 12.02 9.12 7.01
N ALA A 103 12.22 9.70 5.82
CA ALA A 103 11.23 10.56 5.17
C ALA A 103 9.90 9.86 4.84
N MET A 104 9.87 8.53 4.89
CA MET A 104 8.68 7.71 4.63
C MET A 104 8.14 7.02 5.89
N ARG A 105 8.68 7.35 7.07
CA ARG A 105 8.20 6.81 8.35
C ARG A 105 6.71 7.05 8.53
N GLY A 106 5.99 6.06 9.06
CA GLY A 106 4.55 6.11 9.26
C GLY A 106 3.71 5.76 8.02
N THR A 107 4.35 5.57 6.84
CA THR A 107 3.62 5.20 5.62
C THR A 107 2.83 3.92 5.82
N GLY A 108 1.49 4.04 5.77
CA GLY A 108 0.57 2.91 5.90
C GLY A 108 0.79 2.10 7.17
N GLU A 109 1.11 2.74 8.31
CA GLU A 109 1.28 2.08 9.60
C GLU A 109 0.07 1.21 9.96
N GLY A 110 0.33 0.05 10.54
CA GLY A 110 -0.70 -0.89 10.99
C GLY A 110 -0.53 -2.30 10.44
N HIS A 111 -1.52 -3.15 10.75
CA HIS A 111 -1.59 -4.55 10.33
C HIS A 111 -2.90 -4.79 9.58
N ARG A 112 -2.84 -5.41 8.39
CA ARG A 112 -4.00 -5.58 7.52
C ARG A 112 -3.83 -6.75 6.54
N PRO A 113 -4.93 -7.32 6.01
CA PRO A 113 -4.87 -8.28 4.90
C PRO A 113 -4.09 -7.71 3.70
N TRP A 114 -3.37 -8.59 3.01
CA TRP A 114 -2.56 -8.24 1.85
C TRP A 114 -2.77 -9.26 0.72
N ASP A 115 -2.61 -8.81 -0.52
CA ASP A 115 -2.94 -9.60 -1.72
C ASP A 115 -1.71 -10.20 -2.43
N LEU A 116 -0.54 -10.22 -1.78
CA LEU A 116 0.66 -10.81 -2.39
C LEU A 116 0.53 -12.33 -2.54
N ARG A 117 -0.07 -12.98 -1.53
CA ARG A 117 -0.44 -14.39 -1.50
C ARG A 117 -1.77 -14.57 -0.77
N PRO A 118 -2.53 -15.66 -1.02
CA PRO A 118 -3.69 -15.99 -0.18
C PRO A 118 -3.34 -15.96 1.30
N GLN A 119 -4.19 -15.34 2.11
CA GLN A 119 -4.04 -15.18 3.57
C GLN A 119 -2.83 -14.34 4.03
N SER A 120 -2.04 -13.75 3.12
CA SER A 120 -0.94 -12.90 3.53
C SER A 120 -1.44 -11.60 4.15
N THR A 121 -0.62 -11.04 5.04
CA THR A 121 -0.86 -9.77 5.72
C THR A 121 0.30 -8.80 5.47
N MET A 122 0.02 -7.50 5.57
CA MET A 122 1.02 -6.44 5.57
C MET A 122 1.07 -5.81 6.95
N THR A 123 2.25 -5.75 7.54
CA THR A 123 2.52 -5.04 8.79
C THR A 123 3.55 -3.96 8.54
N ASN A 124 3.15 -2.68 8.65
CA ASN A 124 4.07 -1.55 8.62
C ASN A 124 4.16 -0.99 10.04
N ALA A 125 5.36 -1.00 10.62
CA ALA A 125 5.53 -0.69 12.04
C ALA A 125 6.98 -0.32 12.39
N ASN A 126 7.15 0.23 13.59
CA ASN A 126 8.47 0.43 14.18
C ASN A 126 9.01 -0.89 14.74
N VAL A 127 10.26 -1.21 14.42
CA VAL A 127 10.99 -2.31 15.04
C VAL A 127 11.41 -1.88 16.44
N VAL A 128 10.90 -2.53 17.48
CA VAL A 128 11.26 -2.25 18.87
C VAL A 128 12.34 -3.19 19.37
N ASN A 129 12.41 -4.42 18.82
CA ASN A 129 13.43 -5.40 19.17
C ASN A 129 13.82 -6.25 17.96
N VAL A 130 15.07 -6.72 17.95
CA VAL A 130 15.63 -7.65 16.95
C VAL A 130 16.36 -8.74 17.69
N GLU A 131 15.84 -9.96 17.65
CA GLU A 131 16.44 -11.13 18.28
C GLU A 131 16.93 -12.12 17.22
N GLN A 132 18.05 -12.77 17.50
CA GLN A 132 18.50 -13.87 16.67
C GLN A 132 17.59 -15.08 16.95
N THR A 133 17.05 -15.68 15.89
CA THR A 133 16.19 -16.85 16.05
C THR A 133 17.05 -18.07 16.45
N VAL A 134 16.78 -18.66 17.61
CA VAL A 134 17.53 -19.79 18.19
C VAL A 134 17.06 -21.14 17.63
N THR A 135 16.33 -21.17 16.55
CA THR A 135 15.85 -22.41 15.90
C THR A 135 16.76 -22.81 14.74
N ALA A 136 16.68 -24.08 14.31
CA ALA A 136 17.53 -24.69 13.26
C ALA A 136 17.58 -23.96 11.90
N VAL A 137 16.83 -22.89 11.73
CA VAL A 137 16.86 -22.00 10.58
C VAL A 137 17.48 -20.68 11.06
N GLU A 138 18.66 -20.34 10.58
CA GLU A 138 19.26 -19.03 10.79
C GLU A 138 18.30 -17.94 10.29
N GLY A 139 18.00 -16.95 11.13
CA GLY A 139 17.07 -15.87 10.83
C GLY A 139 16.98 -14.91 12.00
N ARG A 140 16.09 -13.95 11.93
CA ARG A 140 15.82 -13.01 13.03
C ARG A 140 14.34 -12.93 13.31
N THR A 141 14.03 -12.73 14.58
CA THR A 141 12.68 -12.36 15.03
C THR A 141 12.67 -10.88 15.30
N LEU A 142 11.76 -10.17 14.64
CA LEU A 142 11.50 -8.75 14.85
C LEU A 142 10.26 -8.61 15.73
N THR A 143 10.34 -7.79 16.76
CA THR A 143 9.15 -7.29 17.44
C THR A 143 8.79 -5.94 16.84
N MET A 144 7.62 -5.85 16.23
CA MET A 144 7.16 -4.68 15.48
C MET A 144 5.94 -4.07 16.15
N LYS A 145 6.03 -2.80 16.57
CA LYS A 145 4.97 -2.07 17.26
C LYS A 145 4.37 -0.99 16.37
N TYR A 146 3.05 -0.96 16.27
CA TYR A 146 2.25 0.04 15.58
C TYR A 146 1.15 0.57 16.53
N LYS A 147 0.43 1.60 16.13
CA LYS A 147 -0.53 2.30 16.98
C LYS A 147 -1.48 1.38 17.75
N ASP A 148 -2.01 0.36 17.08
CA ASP A 148 -3.10 -0.47 17.60
C ASP A 148 -2.64 -1.87 18.05
N GLY A 149 -1.31 -2.11 18.13
CA GLY A 149 -0.81 -3.40 18.57
C GLY A 149 0.65 -3.69 18.26
N GLU A 150 0.99 -4.96 18.41
CA GLU A 150 2.34 -5.49 18.20
C GLU A 150 2.28 -6.83 17.43
N LYS A 151 3.31 -7.11 16.65
CA LYS A 151 3.50 -8.38 15.96
C LYS A 151 4.93 -8.87 16.10
N LYS A 152 5.07 -10.17 16.34
CA LYS A 152 6.34 -10.88 16.18
C LYS A 152 6.46 -11.36 14.74
N ILE A 153 7.57 -11.03 14.09
CA ILE A 153 7.84 -11.40 12.71
C ILE A 153 9.09 -12.27 12.65
N ILE A 154 8.94 -13.48 12.18
CA ILE A 154 10.05 -14.38 11.90
C ILE A 154 10.54 -14.06 10.48
N VAL A 155 11.79 -13.63 10.34
CA VAL A 155 12.41 -13.31 9.05
C VAL A 155 13.45 -14.37 8.70
N PRO A 156 13.13 -15.34 7.84
CA PRO A 156 14.10 -16.30 7.32
C PRO A 156 15.28 -15.62 6.57
N PRO A 157 16.44 -16.28 6.47
CA PRO A 157 17.63 -15.67 5.85
C PRO A 157 17.50 -15.43 4.34
N ASP A 158 16.66 -16.18 3.66
CA ASP A 158 16.41 -16.17 2.22
C ASP A 158 15.31 -15.18 1.78
N VAL A 159 14.67 -14.51 2.74
CA VAL A 159 13.60 -13.55 2.45
C VAL A 159 14.16 -12.32 1.74
N PRO A 160 13.54 -11.88 0.62
CA PRO A 160 13.96 -10.65 -0.04
C PRO A 160 13.75 -9.45 0.88
N ILE A 161 14.81 -8.67 1.07
CA ILE A 161 14.81 -7.43 1.82
C ILE A 161 15.19 -6.31 0.87
N VAL A 162 14.38 -5.25 0.87
CA VAL A 162 14.56 -4.11 -0.03
C VAL A 162 14.41 -2.79 0.73
N THR A 163 14.85 -1.71 0.10
CA THR A 163 14.60 -0.35 0.58
C THR A 163 14.26 0.56 -0.59
N TYR A 164 13.84 1.77 -0.28
CA TYR A 164 13.42 2.77 -1.24
C TYR A 164 14.51 3.82 -1.44
N VAL A 165 14.67 4.24 -2.69
CA VAL A 165 15.53 5.35 -3.09
C VAL A 165 14.75 6.28 -4.01
N MET A 166 15.17 7.53 -4.12
CA MET A 166 14.59 8.44 -5.12
C MET A 166 14.81 7.87 -6.52
N GLY A 167 13.76 7.91 -7.32
CA GLY A 167 13.79 7.52 -8.72
C GLY A 167 13.50 8.69 -9.64
N ASP A 168 13.78 8.51 -10.92
CA ASP A 168 13.47 9.46 -11.98
C ASP A 168 12.50 8.85 -13.00
N LYS A 169 11.71 9.71 -13.64
CA LYS A 169 10.72 9.30 -14.64
C LYS A 169 11.34 8.58 -15.83
N SER A 170 12.56 8.95 -16.21
CA SER A 170 13.32 8.29 -17.30
C SER A 170 13.69 6.83 -17.01
N GLU A 171 13.62 6.41 -15.74
CA GLU A 171 13.84 5.02 -15.33
C GLU A 171 12.61 4.13 -15.58
N LEU A 172 11.43 4.73 -15.81
CA LEU A 172 10.20 4.02 -16.20
C LEU A 172 10.25 3.73 -17.71
N LYS A 173 10.91 2.67 -18.08
CA LYS A 173 11.14 2.25 -19.48
C LYS A 173 10.64 0.83 -19.74
N PRO A 174 10.44 0.43 -21.00
CA PRO A 174 10.07 -0.94 -21.32
C PRO A 174 11.00 -1.96 -20.64
N GLY A 175 10.41 -3.00 -20.06
CA GLY A 175 11.10 -4.02 -19.27
C GLY A 175 11.18 -3.69 -17.76
N ALA A 176 10.96 -2.46 -17.34
CA ALA A 176 10.97 -2.10 -15.92
C ALA A 176 9.79 -2.79 -15.19
N LYS A 177 10.11 -3.45 -14.08
CA LYS A 177 9.12 -4.12 -13.22
C LYS A 177 8.65 -3.15 -12.16
N ILE A 178 7.34 -2.99 -12.04
CA ILE A 178 6.72 -1.97 -11.21
C ILE A 178 5.74 -2.53 -10.18
N PHE A 179 5.56 -1.77 -9.12
CA PHE A 179 4.51 -1.91 -8.14
C PHE A 179 3.85 -0.56 -7.87
N ILE A 180 2.52 -0.50 -8.00
CA ILE A 180 1.68 0.64 -7.65
C ILE A 180 0.72 0.18 -6.56
N ALA A 181 0.84 0.75 -5.36
CA ALA A 181 0.06 0.31 -4.21
C ALA A 181 -1.41 0.76 -4.28
N ALA A 182 -1.69 1.90 -4.93
CA ALA A 182 -3.02 2.50 -5.00
C ALA A 182 -3.16 3.33 -6.29
N ALA A 183 -3.41 2.66 -7.40
CA ALA A 183 -3.82 3.31 -8.63
C ALA A 183 -5.32 3.62 -8.57
N LYS A 184 -5.73 4.83 -8.91
CA LYS A 184 -7.13 5.24 -8.98
C LYS A 184 -7.73 4.78 -10.30
N LYS A 185 -8.87 4.11 -10.24
CA LYS A 185 -9.60 3.73 -11.44
C LYS A 185 -10.42 4.91 -11.94
N LEU A 186 -10.19 5.32 -13.18
CA LEU A 186 -10.92 6.38 -13.85
C LEU A 186 -12.16 5.82 -14.55
N PRO A 187 -13.16 6.67 -14.87
CA PRO A 187 -14.41 6.23 -15.51
C PRO A 187 -14.23 5.50 -16.85
N ASP A 188 -13.16 5.81 -17.59
CA ASP A 188 -12.80 5.17 -18.87
C ASP A 188 -12.04 3.85 -18.72
N GLY A 189 -11.85 3.38 -17.47
CA GLY A 189 -11.09 2.18 -17.15
C GLY A 189 -9.57 2.38 -17.05
N THR A 190 -9.06 3.56 -17.38
CA THR A 190 -7.65 3.92 -17.21
C THR A 190 -7.32 3.99 -15.70
N LEU A 191 -6.09 3.64 -15.36
CA LEU A 191 -5.59 3.74 -13.99
C LEU A 191 -4.71 4.99 -13.85
N GLN A 192 -4.94 5.82 -12.84
CA GLN A 192 -4.08 6.96 -12.52
C GLN A 192 -3.17 6.61 -11.34
N ALA A 193 -1.87 6.74 -11.53
CA ALA A 193 -0.86 6.43 -10.53
C ALA A 193 -0.28 7.71 -9.89
N PRO A 194 -0.55 7.97 -8.60
CA PRO A 194 0.09 9.05 -7.86
C PRO A 194 1.53 8.70 -7.43
N ARG A 195 1.87 7.41 -7.45
CA ARG A 195 3.19 6.89 -7.14
C ARG A 195 3.44 5.60 -7.90
N VAL A 196 4.65 5.48 -8.45
CA VAL A 196 5.13 4.24 -9.08
C VAL A 196 6.43 3.83 -8.39
N ASN A 197 6.45 2.61 -7.85
CA ASN A 197 7.68 1.99 -7.38
C ASN A 197 8.20 1.07 -8.48
N PHE A 198 9.46 1.17 -8.82
CA PHE A 198 10.10 0.32 -9.83
C PHE A 198 11.35 -0.36 -9.28
N GLY A 199 11.62 -1.56 -9.70
CA GLY A 199 12.84 -2.27 -9.32
C GLY A 199 14.03 -1.75 -10.10
N LYS A 200 15.07 -1.28 -9.40
CA LYS A 200 16.36 -0.92 -10.05
C LYS A 200 17.11 -2.18 -10.44
N ASP A 201 17.93 -2.06 -11.46
CA ASP A 201 18.84 -3.12 -11.95
C ASP A 201 18.12 -4.47 -12.21
N GLY A 202 16.89 -4.39 -12.74
CA GLY A 202 16.08 -5.57 -13.07
C GLY A 202 15.40 -6.25 -11.88
N LEU A 203 15.51 -5.68 -10.68
CA LEU A 203 14.82 -6.19 -9.50
C LEU A 203 13.31 -6.23 -9.72
N THR A 204 12.67 -7.32 -9.30
CA THR A 204 11.20 -7.37 -9.20
C THR A 204 10.80 -6.89 -7.82
N PRO A 205 9.98 -5.81 -7.70
CA PRO A 205 9.42 -5.41 -6.41
C PRO A 205 8.75 -6.60 -5.71
N PRO A 206 9.17 -6.95 -4.48
CA PRO A 206 8.70 -8.19 -3.84
C PRO A 206 7.35 -8.03 -3.12
N MET A 207 6.85 -6.78 -2.92
CA MET A 207 5.60 -6.46 -2.20
C MET A 207 4.34 -6.55 -3.05
#